data_c0b90ee4753a6e81c5f1436323c9a3f1
#
_entry.id   c0b90ee4753a6e81c5f1436323c9a3f1
#
_cell.length_a   1.000
_cell.length_b   1.000
_cell.length_c   1.000
_cell.angle_alpha   90.00
_cell.angle_beta   90.00
_cell.angle_gamma   90.00
#
_symmetry.space_group_name_H-M   'P 1'
#
loop_
_entity.id
_entity.type
_entity.pdbx_description
1 polymer ?
#
loop_
_entity_poly.entity_id
_entity_poly.type
_entity_poly.pdbx_seq_one_letter_code
_entity_poly.pdbx_strand_id
1 'polypeptide(L)'
;KSRVWTSSDGRTLTGVLKEKGDGWVKIEIKRKIHQIKLEKLSKKDREYIKNLVIYKPLEVKVRLESYKDSGLDKNIKTVILELTNVPKETEYYCLLVWMSALKTSGTIGIKSVVESFLNSDCVEKYEAGFYNNRKVGEAYRGYALRLYDPEGKIVAERVSSNAYTKYLDQAPARFKPEPKVPKEEKKK
;
A
#
# COMPACT_ATOMS: atom_id res chain seq x y z
N LYS A 1 21.06 7.28 2.84
CA LYS A 1 22.50 7.47 2.57
C LYS A 1 23.27 7.38 3.89
N SER A 2 24.50 6.81 3.89
CA SER A 2 25.36 6.77 5.06
C SER A 2 25.94 8.17 5.35
N ARG A 3 26.10 8.50 6.63
CA ARG A 3 26.62 9.78 7.11
C ARG A 3 27.53 9.56 8.32
N VAL A 4 28.52 10.42 8.50
CA VAL A 4 29.32 10.51 9.72
C VAL A 4 28.55 11.35 10.75
N TRP A 5 28.30 10.79 11.90
CA TRP A 5 27.64 11.40 13.05
C TRP A 5 28.67 11.71 14.11
N THR A 6 28.59 12.86 14.72
CA THR A 6 29.49 13.28 15.78
C THR A 6 28.74 13.35 17.10
N SER A 7 29.27 12.71 18.14
CA SER A 7 28.72 12.81 19.47
C SER A 7 29.08 14.15 20.15
N SER A 8 28.41 14.47 21.23
CA SER A 8 28.65 15.69 22.01
C SER A 8 30.08 15.78 22.58
N ASP A 9 30.74 14.62 22.76
CA ASP A 9 32.16 14.52 23.21
C ASP A 9 33.15 14.39 22.06
N GLY A 10 32.74 14.64 20.82
CA GLY A 10 33.61 14.69 19.65
C GLY A 10 33.91 13.34 18.97
N ARG A 11 33.49 12.22 19.54
CA ARG A 11 33.63 10.91 18.87
C ARG A 11 32.73 10.81 17.65
N THR A 12 33.19 10.11 16.62
CA THR A 12 32.47 9.96 15.37
C THR A 12 32.05 8.50 15.14
N LEU A 13 30.90 8.33 14.47
CA LEU A 13 30.42 7.04 13.98
C LEU A 13 29.81 7.21 12.59
N THR A 14 29.93 6.20 11.76
CA THR A 14 29.33 6.19 10.42
C THR A 14 28.10 5.28 10.43
N GLY A 15 26.96 5.80 10.00
CA GLY A 15 25.72 5.07 9.97
C GLY A 15 24.64 5.72 9.15
N VAL A 16 23.55 4.98 8.95
CA VAL A 16 22.35 5.43 8.21
C VAL A 16 21.25 5.76 9.22
N LEU A 17 20.75 6.99 9.18
CA LEU A 17 19.57 7.36 9.96
C LEU A 17 18.36 6.63 9.43
N LYS A 18 17.67 5.88 10.30
CA LYS A 18 16.48 5.09 9.96
C LYS A 18 15.19 5.72 10.49
N GLU A 19 15.27 6.31 11.68
CA GLU A 19 14.09 6.83 12.35
C GLU A 19 14.48 8.00 13.26
N LYS A 20 13.58 8.95 13.43
CA LYS A 20 13.69 10.00 14.47
C LYS A 20 12.39 10.03 15.28
N GLY A 21 12.53 10.20 16.58
CA GLY A 21 11.43 10.42 17.51
C GLY A 21 11.66 11.68 18.32
N ASP A 22 10.80 11.88 19.30
CA ASP A 22 10.98 13.00 20.24
C ASP A 22 12.15 12.69 21.16
N GLY A 23 13.23 13.48 21.02
CA GLY A 23 14.45 13.34 21.84
C GLY A 23 15.40 12.19 21.47
N TRP A 24 15.15 11.41 20.43
CA TRP A 24 16.01 10.28 20.04
C TRP A 24 16.04 10.04 18.53
N VAL A 25 17.04 9.26 18.10
CA VAL A 25 17.17 8.75 16.72
C VAL A 25 17.58 7.30 16.71
N LYS A 26 17.20 6.55 15.67
CA LYS A 26 17.75 5.23 15.37
C LYS A 26 18.71 5.32 14.19
N ILE A 27 19.94 4.91 14.42
CA ILE A 27 21.02 4.89 13.42
C ILE A 27 21.45 3.44 13.21
N GLU A 28 21.44 2.98 11.97
CA GLU A 28 21.99 1.68 11.59
C GLU A 28 23.50 1.81 11.40
N ILE A 29 24.25 1.05 12.21
CA ILE A 29 25.71 0.95 12.18
C ILE A 29 26.07 -0.51 11.97
N LYS A 30 26.81 -0.85 10.93
CA LYS A 30 27.21 -2.25 10.61
C LYS A 30 26.01 -3.23 10.66
N ARG A 31 24.87 -2.87 10.08
CA ARG A 31 23.62 -3.64 10.05
C ARG A 31 22.91 -3.83 11.42
N LYS A 32 23.34 -3.14 12.46
CA LYS A 32 22.67 -3.10 13.77
C LYS A 32 22.04 -1.74 14.00
N ILE A 33 20.83 -1.72 14.53
CA ILE A 33 20.11 -0.48 14.84
C ILE A 33 20.44 -0.08 16.28
N HIS A 34 20.91 1.16 16.43
CA HIS A 34 21.21 1.77 17.72
C HIS A 34 20.27 2.96 17.95
N GLN A 35 19.61 2.99 19.10
CA GLN A 35 18.82 4.13 19.51
C GLN A 35 19.72 5.08 20.31
N ILE A 36 19.84 6.32 19.86
CA ILE A 36 20.73 7.34 20.42
C ILE A 36 19.88 8.54 20.83
N LYS A 37 20.05 9.03 22.06
CA LYS A 37 19.41 10.26 22.49
C LYS A 37 20.00 11.45 21.76
N LEU A 38 19.19 12.42 21.33
CA LEU A 38 19.65 13.62 20.61
C LEU A 38 20.67 14.41 21.39
N GLU A 39 20.54 14.49 22.72
CA GLU A 39 21.50 15.18 23.58
C GLU A 39 22.93 14.66 23.48
N LYS A 40 23.11 13.39 23.11
CA LYS A 40 24.42 12.74 22.89
C LYS A 40 25.05 13.07 21.52
N LEU A 41 24.33 13.75 20.64
CA LEU A 41 24.83 14.17 19.35
C LEU A 41 25.31 15.63 19.38
N SER A 42 26.24 15.95 18.49
CA SER A 42 26.74 17.32 18.30
C SER A 42 25.58 18.29 17.97
N LYS A 43 25.77 19.58 18.28
CA LYS A 43 24.79 20.63 17.92
C LYS A 43 24.47 20.60 16.41
N LYS A 44 25.52 20.47 15.57
CA LYS A 44 25.39 20.39 14.11
C LYS A 44 24.54 19.21 13.64
N ASP A 45 24.70 18.02 14.26
CA ASP A 45 23.92 16.84 13.90
C ASP A 45 22.49 16.93 14.42
N ARG A 46 22.25 17.53 15.58
CA ARG A 46 20.90 17.82 16.09
C ARG A 46 20.13 18.77 15.16
N GLU A 47 20.76 19.84 14.70
CA GLU A 47 20.16 20.77 13.74
C GLU A 47 19.87 20.09 12.41
N TYR A 48 20.79 19.27 11.90
CA TYR A 48 20.56 18.46 10.71
C TYR A 48 19.32 17.54 10.87
N ILE A 49 19.24 16.81 11.99
CA ILE A 49 18.11 15.91 12.26
C ILE A 49 16.78 16.68 12.39
N LYS A 50 16.80 17.86 13.02
CA LYS A 50 15.62 18.72 13.14
C LYS A 50 15.05 19.08 11.79
N ASN A 51 15.90 19.41 10.82
CA ASN A 51 15.49 19.83 9.48
C ASN A 51 15.28 18.67 8.50
N LEU A 52 15.64 17.44 8.89
CA LEU A 52 15.48 16.27 8.03
C LEU A 52 14.04 15.74 8.11
N VAL A 53 13.40 15.66 6.97
CA VAL A 53 12.13 14.91 6.85
C VAL A 53 12.48 13.45 6.60
N ILE A 54 12.17 12.58 7.56
CA ILE A 54 12.28 11.12 7.37
C ILE A 54 10.92 10.63 6.94
N TYR A 55 10.81 10.29 5.68
CA TYR A 55 9.62 9.61 5.19
C TYR A 55 9.63 8.15 5.67
N LYS A 56 8.65 7.79 6.47
CA LYS A 56 8.37 6.37 6.71
C LYS A 56 7.86 5.78 5.41
N PRO A 57 8.27 4.54 5.06
CA PRO A 57 7.72 3.91 3.88
C PRO A 57 6.21 3.74 4.02
N LEU A 58 5.49 3.90 2.91
CA LEU A 58 4.08 3.57 2.85
C LEU A 58 3.87 2.12 3.30
N GLU A 59 2.98 1.91 4.25
CA GLU A 59 2.56 0.58 4.66
C GLU A 59 1.16 0.31 4.10
N VAL A 60 1.01 -0.84 3.46
CA VAL A 60 -0.24 -1.29 2.85
C VAL A 60 -0.62 -2.64 3.41
N LYS A 61 -1.75 -2.70 4.12
CA LYS A 61 -2.32 -3.95 4.61
C LYS A 61 -3.66 -4.18 3.94
N VAL A 62 -3.89 -5.42 3.50
CA VAL A 62 -5.13 -5.83 2.87
C VAL A 62 -5.61 -7.12 3.52
N ARG A 63 -6.85 -7.13 3.98
CA ARG A 63 -7.49 -8.33 4.52
C ARG A 63 -8.90 -8.51 3.94
N LEU A 64 -9.36 -9.76 3.91
CA LEU A 64 -10.69 -10.13 3.48
C LEU A 64 -11.51 -10.59 4.69
N GLU A 65 -12.67 -9.99 4.88
CA GLU A 65 -13.68 -10.43 5.83
C GLU A 65 -14.92 -10.98 5.07
N SER A 66 -15.71 -11.78 5.74
CA SER A 66 -16.96 -12.28 5.18
C SER A 66 -17.99 -12.55 6.25
N TYR A 67 -19.23 -12.18 5.96
CA TYR A 67 -20.38 -12.55 6.78
C TYR A 67 -21.55 -12.97 5.90
N LYS A 68 -22.47 -13.73 6.49
CA LYS A 68 -23.68 -14.16 5.82
C LYS A 68 -24.83 -13.25 6.21
N ASP A 69 -25.43 -12.61 5.24
CA ASP A 69 -26.71 -11.91 5.42
C ASP A 69 -27.85 -12.94 5.22
N SER A 70 -28.41 -13.39 6.33
CA SER A 70 -29.48 -14.39 6.31
C SER A 70 -30.80 -13.85 5.77
N GLY A 71 -31.03 -12.53 5.87
CA GLY A 71 -32.27 -11.91 5.36
C GLY A 71 -32.29 -11.80 3.84
N LEU A 72 -31.13 -11.68 3.20
CA LEU A 72 -31.00 -11.52 1.75
C LEU A 72 -30.45 -12.77 1.03
N ASP A 73 -30.21 -13.88 1.75
CA ASP A 73 -29.49 -15.07 1.25
C ASP A 73 -28.20 -14.74 0.49
N LYS A 74 -27.45 -13.76 1.02
CA LYS A 74 -26.20 -13.29 0.44
C LYS A 74 -25.03 -13.56 1.36
N ASN A 75 -23.88 -13.87 0.78
CA ASN A 75 -22.59 -13.76 1.42
C ASN A 75 -21.99 -12.40 1.08
N ILE A 76 -21.79 -11.58 2.07
CA ILE A 76 -21.08 -10.31 1.91
C ILE A 76 -19.59 -10.56 2.09
N LYS A 77 -18.80 -10.05 1.17
CA LYS A 77 -17.34 -10.06 1.21
C LYS A 77 -16.85 -8.62 1.31
N THR A 78 -15.97 -8.36 2.28
CA THR A 78 -15.42 -7.04 2.53
C THR A 78 -13.91 -7.11 2.41
N VAL A 79 -13.34 -6.42 1.43
CA VAL A 79 -11.90 -6.14 1.38
C VAL A 79 -11.64 -4.90 2.22
N ILE A 80 -10.76 -5.01 3.19
CA ILE A 80 -10.32 -3.91 4.03
C ILE A 80 -8.90 -3.54 3.62
N LEU A 81 -8.73 -2.32 3.15
CA LEU A 81 -7.45 -1.71 2.80
C LEU A 81 -7.06 -0.71 3.89
N GLU A 82 -5.92 -0.92 4.52
CA GLU A 82 -5.33 -0.01 5.51
C GLU A 82 -4.05 0.58 4.93
N LEU A 83 -4.00 1.91 4.86
CA LEU A 83 -2.83 2.69 4.47
C LEU A 83 -2.31 3.47 5.65
N THR A 84 -1.01 3.41 5.88
CA THR A 84 -0.32 4.22 6.90
C THR A 84 0.97 4.80 6.35
N ASN A 85 1.37 5.94 6.89
CA ASN A 85 2.50 6.74 6.42
C ASN A 85 2.32 7.29 4.99
N VAL A 86 1.10 7.65 4.63
CA VAL A 86 0.80 8.31 3.35
C VAL A 86 1.48 9.69 3.35
N PRO A 87 2.39 9.99 2.40
CA PRO A 87 3.02 11.30 2.33
C PRO A 87 1.99 12.40 2.07
N LYS A 88 2.19 13.57 2.68
CA LYS A 88 1.35 14.74 2.43
C LYS A 88 1.34 15.09 0.94
N GLU A 89 0.20 15.55 0.46
CA GLU A 89 0.00 15.97 -0.95
C GLU A 89 0.23 14.85 -1.98
N THR A 90 0.20 13.58 -1.53
CA THR A 90 0.29 12.42 -2.41
C THR A 90 -1.06 11.74 -2.50
N GLU A 91 -1.52 11.47 -3.71
CA GLU A 91 -2.78 10.77 -3.97
C GLU A 91 -2.49 9.42 -4.61
N TYR A 92 -2.93 8.36 -3.98
CA TYR A 92 -2.84 6.99 -4.49
C TYR A 92 -4.14 6.59 -5.15
N TYR A 93 -4.06 5.88 -6.26
CA TYR A 93 -5.22 5.31 -6.93
C TYR A 93 -5.34 3.84 -6.61
N CYS A 94 -6.49 3.44 -6.05
CA CYS A 94 -6.81 2.05 -5.74
C CYS A 94 -7.83 1.50 -6.74
N LEU A 95 -7.48 0.38 -7.35
CA LEU A 95 -8.34 -0.40 -8.22
C LEU A 95 -8.62 -1.76 -7.56
N LEU A 96 -9.88 -2.04 -7.26
CA LEU A 96 -10.34 -3.33 -6.75
C LEU A 96 -11.31 -3.97 -7.74
N VAL A 97 -11.05 -5.22 -8.07
CA VAL A 97 -11.89 -6.05 -8.94
C VAL A 97 -12.44 -7.22 -8.15
N TRP A 98 -13.75 -7.36 -8.15
CA TRP A 98 -14.44 -8.52 -7.61
C TRP A 98 -14.73 -9.53 -8.71
N MET A 99 -14.42 -10.81 -8.46
CA MET A 99 -14.70 -11.90 -9.39
C MET A 99 -15.81 -12.80 -8.88
N SER A 100 -16.68 -13.18 -9.79
CA SER A 100 -17.73 -14.17 -9.56
C SER A 100 -17.74 -15.23 -10.66
N ALA A 101 -18.42 -16.33 -10.39
CA ALA A 101 -18.80 -17.29 -11.42
C ALA A 101 -20.30 -17.45 -11.42
N LEU A 102 -20.88 -17.43 -12.61
CA LEU A 102 -22.27 -17.84 -12.80
C LEU A 102 -22.40 -19.32 -12.43
N LYS A 103 -23.35 -19.64 -11.57
CA LYS A 103 -23.55 -21.02 -11.10
C LYS A 103 -24.00 -21.96 -12.22
N THR A 104 -24.61 -21.42 -13.27
CA THR A 104 -25.08 -22.18 -14.43
C THR A 104 -23.98 -22.61 -15.37
N SER A 105 -22.94 -21.75 -15.57
CA SER A 105 -21.84 -22.03 -16.51
C SER A 105 -20.51 -22.32 -15.82
N GLY A 106 -20.35 -21.91 -14.56
CA GLY A 106 -19.08 -21.96 -13.85
C GLY A 106 -18.02 -20.97 -14.36
N THR A 107 -18.34 -20.21 -15.41
CA THR A 107 -17.41 -19.23 -15.99
C THR A 107 -17.09 -18.11 -15.02
N ILE A 108 -15.81 -17.88 -14.79
CA ILE A 108 -15.33 -16.79 -13.92
C ILE A 108 -15.22 -15.51 -14.74
N GLY A 109 -15.80 -14.44 -14.22
CA GLY A 109 -15.73 -13.10 -14.82
C GLY A 109 -15.64 -12.00 -13.78
N ILE A 110 -15.46 -10.78 -14.27
CA ILE A 110 -15.52 -9.57 -13.43
C ILE A 110 -16.97 -9.33 -13.04
N LYS A 111 -17.22 -9.29 -11.72
CA LYS A 111 -18.52 -8.91 -11.16
C LYS A 111 -18.68 -7.40 -11.05
N SER A 112 -17.68 -6.76 -10.45
CA SER A 112 -17.67 -5.32 -10.26
C SER A 112 -16.26 -4.80 -10.10
N VAL A 113 -16.10 -3.53 -10.42
CA VAL A 113 -14.86 -2.77 -10.27
C VAL A 113 -15.13 -1.61 -9.31
N VAL A 114 -14.24 -1.38 -8.38
CA VAL A 114 -14.26 -0.25 -7.45
C VAL A 114 -12.98 0.54 -7.64
N GLU A 115 -13.14 1.84 -7.75
CA GLU A 115 -12.05 2.79 -7.91
C GLU A 115 -12.12 3.81 -6.78
N SER A 116 -10.98 4.13 -6.17
CA SER A 116 -10.91 5.18 -5.14
C SER A 116 -9.56 5.89 -5.15
N PHE A 117 -9.58 7.15 -4.72
CA PHE A 117 -8.41 7.97 -4.52
C PHE A 117 -8.16 8.16 -3.04
N LEU A 118 -6.91 7.93 -2.61
CA LEU A 118 -6.51 7.86 -1.21
C LEU A 118 -5.34 8.82 -0.98
N ASN A 119 -5.52 9.85 -0.16
CA ASN A 119 -4.55 10.93 0.04
C ASN A 119 -4.11 11.13 1.49
N SER A 120 -4.50 10.23 2.37
CA SER A 120 -4.15 10.24 3.79
C SER A 120 -4.12 8.84 4.36
N ASP A 121 -3.59 8.69 5.57
CA ASP A 121 -3.74 7.46 6.34
C ASP A 121 -5.23 7.16 6.50
N CYS A 122 -5.63 5.94 6.11
CA CYS A 122 -7.03 5.55 6.08
C CYS A 122 -7.24 4.05 6.25
N VAL A 123 -8.48 3.71 6.57
CA VAL A 123 -8.98 2.33 6.53
C VAL A 123 -10.23 2.32 5.65
N GLU A 124 -10.09 1.82 4.43
CA GLU A 124 -11.18 1.72 3.47
C GLU A 124 -11.80 0.32 3.48
N LYS A 125 -13.13 0.27 3.33
CA LYS A 125 -13.90 -0.96 3.28
C LYS A 125 -14.67 -1.03 1.97
N TYR A 126 -14.39 -2.06 1.19
CA TYR A 126 -15.05 -2.30 -0.08
C TYR A 126 -15.88 -3.58 0.03
N GLU A 127 -17.18 -3.47 -0.13
CA GLU A 127 -18.11 -4.60 0.03
C GLU A 127 -18.70 -5.07 -1.29
N ALA A 128 -18.91 -6.38 -1.39
CA ALA A 128 -19.66 -6.99 -2.49
C ALA A 128 -20.51 -8.16 -1.99
N GLY A 129 -21.76 -8.22 -2.46
CA GLY A 129 -22.68 -9.28 -2.15
C GLY A 129 -22.67 -10.38 -3.21
N PHE A 130 -22.65 -11.63 -2.76
CA PHE A 130 -22.69 -12.84 -3.61
C PHE A 130 -23.85 -13.74 -3.17
N TYR A 131 -24.61 -14.23 -4.12
CA TYR A 131 -25.79 -15.06 -3.79
C TYR A 131 -25.39 -16.46 -3.32
N ASN A 132 -26.08 -16.93 -2.28
CA ASN A 132 -25.86 -18.23 -1.68
C ASN A 132 -26.68 -19.36 -2.34
N ASN A 133 -27.71 -18.98 -3.13
CA ASN A 133 -28.57 -19.93 -3.77
C ASN A 133 -27.77 -20.93 -4.62
N ARG A 134 -28.04 -22.24 -4.43
CA ARG A 134 -27.30 -23.31 -5.10
C ARG A 134 -27.59 -23.43 -6.61
N LYS A 135 -28.69 -22.89 -7.07
CA LYS A 135 -29.18 -23.08 -8.45
C LYS A 135 -29.00 -21.85 -9.33
N VAL A 136 -29.09 -20.64 -8.75
CA VAL A 136 -29.10 -19.38 -9.50
C VAL A 136 -28.22 -18.35 -8.80
N GLY A 137 -27.59 -17.44 -9.57
CA GLY A 137 -26.84 -16.34 -9.06
C GLY A 137 -25.33 -16.49 -9.27
N GLU A 138 -24.59 -15.61 -8.63
CA GLU A 138 -23.14 -15.48 -8.78
C GLU A 138 -22.43 -15.92 -7.51
N ALA A 139 -21.58 -16.95 -7.63
CA ALA A 139 -20.73 -17.40 -6.54
C ALA A 139 -19.46 -16.54 -6.45
N TYR A 140 -19.06 -16.18 -5.25
CA TYR A 140 -17.76 -15.56 -5.02
C TYR A 140 -16.61 -16.44 -5.53
N ARG A 141 -15.67 -15.85 -6.25
CA ARG A 141 -14.45 -16.53 -6.72
C ARG A 141 -13.19 -15.88 -6.20
N GLY A 142 -13.21 -14.58 -5.98
CA GLY A 142 -12.06 -13.90 -5.45
C GLY A 142 -12.12 -12.39 -5.63
N TYR A 143 -10.98 -11.77 -5.30
CA TYR A 143 -10.73 -10.37 -5.56
C TYR A 143 -9.29 -10.18 -6.06
N ALA A 144 -9.08 -9.05 -6.72
CA ALA A 144 -7.76 -8.54 -7.07
C ALA A 144 -7.73 -7.03 -6.77
N LEU A 145 -6.71 -6.58 -6.05
CA LEU A 145 -6.52 -5.17 -5.68
C LEU A 145 -5.14 -4.72 -6.13
N ARG A 146 -5.08 -3.54 -6.70
CA ARG A 146 -3.83 -2.87 -7.07
C ARG A 146 -3.87 -1.41 -6.63
N LEU A 147 -2.77 -0.96 -6.03
CA LEU A 147 -2.56 0.41 -5.60
C LEU A 147 -1.47 1.03 -6.45
N TYR A 148 -1.74 2.20 -6.99
CA TYR A 148 -0.80 2.97 -7.81
C TYR A 148 -0.41 4.26 -7.11
N ASP A 149 0.84 4.69 -7.32
CA ASP A 149 1.29 6.03 -6.94
C ASP A 149 0.85 7.08 -8.00
N PRO A 150 1.07 8.38 -7.76
CA PRO A 150 0.72 9.44 -8.72
C PRO A 150 1.42 9.33 -10.08
N GLU A 151 2.57 8.63 -10.14
CA GLU A 151 3.30 8.38 -11.38
C GLU A 151 2.75 7.18 -12.16
N GLY A 152 1.73 6.48 -11.62
CA GLY A 152 1.15 5.29 -12.23
C GLY A 152 1.94 4.01 -11.97
N LYS A 153 2.91 4.04 -11.05
CA LYS A 153 3.67 2.86 -10.66
C LYS A 153 2.89 2.03 -9.63
N ILE A 154 2.90 0.72 -9.77
CA ILE A 154 2.29 -0.19 -8.79
C ILE A 154 3.11 -0.19 -7.51
N VAL A 155 2.50 0.22 -6.40
CA VAL A 155 3.11 0.23 -5.06
C VAL A 155 2.65 -0.95 -4.21
N ALA A 156 1.48 -1.50 -4.50
CA ALA A 156 1.01 -2.75 -3.89
C ALA A 156 0.05 -3.50 -4.81
N GLU A 157 0.11 -4.81 -4.75
CA GLU A 157 -0.84 -5.71 -5.39
C GLU A 157 -1.20 -6.82 -4.41
N ARG A 158 -2.48 -7.13 -4.30
CA ARG A 158 -3.02 -8.23 -3.50
C ARG A 158 -4.12 -8.93 -4.26
N VAL A 159 -3.96 -10.23 -4.40
CA VAL A 159 -4.92 -11.08 -5.11
C VAL A 159 -5.26 -12.30 -4.26
N SER A 160 -6.51 -12.73 -4.29
CA SER A 160 -6.93 -13.96 -3.61
C SER A 160 -6.42 -15.23 -4.31
N SER A 161 -5.98 -15.11 -5.56
CA SER A 161 -5.28 -16.15 -6.33
C SER A 161 -4.48 -15.48 -7.45
N ASN A 162 -3.27 -15.96 -7.73
CA ASN A 162 -2.43 -15.43 -8.81
C ASN A 162 -3.11 -15.49 -10.20
N ALA A 163 -4.01 -16.42 -10.42
CA ALA A 163 -4.80 -16.50 -11.65
C ALA A 163 -5.70 -15.28 -11.89
N TYR A 164 -5.90 -14.43 -10.88
CA TYR A 164 -6.80 -13.28 -10.95
C TYR A 164 -6.09 -11.95 -11.26
N THR A 165 -4.78 -11.91 -11.28
CA THR A 165 -4.01 -10.72 -11.66
C THR A 165 -4.42 -10.17 -13.03
N LYS A 166 -4.68 -11.05 -13.99
CA LYS A 166 -5.13 -10.67 -15.35
C LYS A 166 -6.39 -9.80 -15.37
N TYR A 167 -7.27 -9.97 -14.39
CA TYR A 167 -8.52 -9.19 -14.33
C TYR A 167 -8.28 -7.72 -13.94
N LEU A 168 -7.18 -7.41 -13.25
CA LEU A 168 -6.77 -6.02 -13.02
C LEU A 168 -6.42 -5.29 -14.32
N ASP A 169 -5.84 -6.01 -15.27
CA ASP A 169 -5.47 -5.45 -16.58
C ASP A 169 -6.68 -5.35 -17.52
N GLN A 170 -7.64 -6.25 -17.36
CA GLN A 170 -8.88 -6.30 -18.14
C GLN A 170 -10.01 -5.43 -17.55
N ALA A 171 -9.84 -4.91 -16.33
CA ALA A 171 -10.88 -4.12 -15.66
C ALA A 171 -11.21 -2.86 -16.49
N PRO A 172 -12.50 -2.56 -16.69
CA PRO A 172 -12.95 -1.33 -17.34
C PRO A 172 -12.84 -0.13 -16.39
N ALA A 173 -11.61 0.16 -15.95
CA ALA A 173 -11.32 1.23 -15.03
C ALA A 173 -11.24 2.57 -15.76
N ARG A 174 -11.87 3.62 -15.20
CA ARG A 174 -11.90 4.96 -15.79
C ARG A 174 -10.61 5.73 -15.59
N PHE A 175 -9.94 5.50 -14.47
CA PHE A 175 -8.80 6.31 -13.99
C PHE A 175 -7.48 5.53 -13.93
N LYS A 176 -7.43 4.31 -14.46
CA LYS A 176 -6.22 3.51 -14.43
C LYS A 176 -5.03 4.32 -14.97
N PRO A 177 -4.03 4.62 -14.14
CA PRO A 177 -2.87 5.38 -14.58
C PRO A 177 -2.12 4.62 -15.66
N GLU A 178 -1.79 5.28 -16.74
CA GLU A 178 -0.87 4.70 -17.73
C GLU A 178 0.55 4.79 -17.17
N PRO A 179 1.32 3.70 -17.20
CA PRO A 179 2.72 3.75 -16.78
C PRO A 179 3.45 4.76 -17.68
N LYS A 180 4.05 5.77 -17.09
CA LYS A 180 4.91 6.70 -17.82
C LYS A 180 6.09 5.91 -18.37
N VAL A 181 6.13 5.70 -19.69
CA VAL A 181 7.28 5.11 -20.36
C VAL A 181 8.49 5.99 -20.07
N PRO A 182 9.60 5.44 -19.51
CA PRO A 182 10.80 6.22 -19.30
C PRO A 182 11.22 6.87 -20.62
N LYS A 183 11.35 8.19 -20.64
CA LYS A 183 11.93 8.86 -21.81
C LYS A 183 13.34 8.32 -21.96
N GLU A 184 13.61 7.60 -23.04
CA GLU A 184 14.98 7.23 -23.41
C GLU A 184 15.80 8.51 -23.45
N GLU A 185 16.74 8.64 -22.51
CA GLU A 185 17.77 9.68 -22.62
C GLU A 185 18.52 9.43 -23.92
N LYS A 186 18.24 10.22 -24.94
CA LYS A 186 19.05 10.25 -26.13
C LYS A 186 20.45 10.65 -25.69
N LYS A 187 21.32 9.64 -25.56
CA LYS A 187 22.77 9.89 -25.45
C LYS A 187 23.20 10.68 -26.68
N LYS A 188 23.57 11.93 -26.45
CA LYS A 188 24.33 12.73 -27.40
C LYS A 188 25.81 12.36 -27.31
#